data_470caf8a42667dbcda2722b21fab37cb
#
_entry.id   470caf8a42667dbcda2722b21fab37cb
#
_cell.length_a   1.000
_cell.length_b   1.000
_cell.length_c   1.000
_cell.angle_alpha   90.00
_cell.angle_beta   90.00
_cell.angle_gamma   90.00
#
_symmetry.space_group_name_H-M   'P 1'
#
loop_
_entity.id
_entity.type
_entity.pdbx_description
1 polymer ?
#
loop_
_entity_poly.entity_id
_entity_poly.type
_entity_poly.pdbx_seq_one_letter_code
_entity_poly.pdbx_strand_id
1 'polypeptide(L)'
;PTLAEVEEALEIKMAKAVEEGVSIDSITFSGNGEPTMNPEFPQIIDATLRIRDKYYPEAKVSVLSNAFLVGREAVTEALKKVDNPILKIDASSDELVMKINKPCGPYHLSKVIDSLRRFDGNFVLQTMFLKSPEFDTAQPEALEAWRNLVRKLRPREIMVYTIDRETPDKSLEKYTVEEMTAFVQPLLDEGFKIQVRG
;
A
#
# COMPACT_ATOMS: atom_id res chain seq x y z
N PRO A 1 15.56 4.71 10.72
CA PRO A 1 16.14 6.05 10.84
C PRO A 1 15.31 6.90 11.81
N THR A 2 15.95 7.86 12.46
CA THR A 2 15.32 8.90 13.28
C THR A 2 14.75 10.01 12.40
N LEU A 3 13.90 10.85 12.97
CA LEU A 3 13.40 12.06 12.30
C LEU A 3 14.56 12.94 11.77
N ALA A 4 15.54 13.21 12.64
CA ALA A 4 16.70 14.06 12.26
C ALA A 4 17.50 13.50 11.08
N GLU A 5 17.76 12.19 11.06
CA GLU A 5 18.45 11.53 9.95
C GLU A 5 17.66 11.62 8.63
N VAL A 6 16.32 11.48 8.69
CA VAL A 6 15.49 11.60 7.49
C VAL A 6 15.41 13.03 7.00
N GLU A 7 15.24 14.01 7.89
CA GLU A 7 15.20 15.44 7.54
C GLU A 7 16.50 15.86 6.86
N GLU A 8 17.65 15.57 7.48
CA GLU A 8 18.96 15.92 6.95
C GLU A 8 19.20 15.28 5.58
N ALA A 9 18.97 13.97 5.47
CA ALA A 9 19.19 13.26 4.22
C ALA A 9 18.26 13.74 3.09
N LEU A 10 17.00 14.03 3.41
CA LEU A 10 16.03 14.50 2.42
C LEU A 10 16.35 15.93 1.98
N GLU A 11 16.68 16.84 2.92
CA GLU A 11 17.06 18.22 2.63
C GLU A 11 18.27 18.27 1.69
N ILE A 12 19.33 17.52 2.00
CA ILE A 12 20.55 17.44 1.17
C ILE A 12 20.22 16.91 -0.23
N LYS A 13 19.44 15.83 -0.33
CA LYS A 13 19.10 15.24 -1.63
C LYS A 13 18.24 16.16 -2.48
N MET A 14 17.25 16.83 -1.89
CA MET A 14 16.36 17.73 -2.62
C MET A 14 17.09 18.98 -3.09
N ALA A 15 17.93 19.60 -2.24
CA ALA A 15 18.75 20.73 -2.62
C ALA A 15 19.69 20.39 -3.79
N LYS A 16 20.38 19.26 -3.71
CA LYS A 16 21.25 18.77 -4.76
C LYS A 16 20.50 18.51 -6.08
N ALA A 17 19.32 17.89 -6.01
CA ALA A 17 18.51 17.63 -7.21
C ALA A 17 18.08 18.94 -7.90
N VAL A 18 17.76 19.99 -7.14
CA VAL A 18 17.48 21.33 -7.70
C VAL A 18 18.73 21.91 -8.39
N GLU A 19 19.91 21.84 -7.75
CA GLU A 19 21.17 22.31 -8.33
C GLU A 19 21.52 21.59 -9.64
N GLU A 20 21.24 20.29 -9.71
CA GLU A 20 21.50 19.45 -10.88
C GLU A 20 20.38 19.52 -11.95
N GLY A 21 19.30 20.26 -11.70
CA GLY A 21 18.17 20.37 -12.61
C GLY A 21 17.37 19.06 -12.78
N VAL A 22 17.42 18.17 -11.78
CA VAL A 22 16.71 16.90 -11.81
C VAL A 22 15.23 17.11 -11.45
N SER A 23 14.31 16.58 -12.26
CA SER A 23 12.89 16.57 -11.94
C SER A 23 12.57 15.44 -10.96
N ILE A 24 11.75 15.75 -9.94
CA ILE A 24 11.26 14.76 -8.98
C ILE A 24 9.73 14.82 -8.99
N ASP A 25 9.10 13.72 -9.43
CA ASP A 25 7.65 13.60 -9.52
C ASP A 25 7.04 12.97 -8.26
N SER A 26 7.83 12.18 -7.51
CA SER A 26 7.34 11.47 -6.33
C SER A 26 8.43 11.21 -5.29
N ILE A 27 8.04 11.34 -4.02
CA ILE A 27 8.78 10.88 -2.84
C ILE A 27 8.03 9.69 -2.27
N THR A 28 8.66 8.51 -2.28
CA THR A 28 7.96 7.28 -1.93
C THR A 28 8.59 6.61 -0.71
N PHE A 29 7.78 6.43 0.33
CA PHE A 29 8.13 5.58 1.46
C PHE A 29 7.84 4.14 1.10
N SER A 30 8.87 3.42 0.73
CA SER A 30 8.87 1.98 0.47
C SER A 30 10.23 1.42 0.88
N GLY A 31 10.30 0.20 1.38
CA GLY A 31 11.61 -0.31 1.76
C GLY A 31 11.57 -1.71 2.38
N ASN A 32 12.67 -2.07 3.03
CA ASN A 32 12.89 -3.38 3.66
C ASN A 32 12.10 -3.60 4.96
N GLY A 33 11.06 -2.80 5.20
CA GLY A 33 10.22 -2.90 6.37
C GLY A 33 8.94 -2.08 6.20
N GLU A 34 8.13 -2.06 7.25
CA GLU A 34 6.87 -1.30 7.29
C GLU A 34 7.13 0.13 7.77
N PRO A 35 6.90 1.17 6.96
CA PRO A 35 7.18 2.56 7.35
C PRO A 35 6.44 3.00 8.62
N THR A 36 5.21 2.55 8.79
CA THR A 36 4.35 2.93 9.93
C THR A 36 4.79 2.33 11.27
N MET A 37 5.76 1.39 11.26
CA MET A 37 6.38 0.86 12.48
C MET A 37 7.39 1.83 13.11
N ASN A 38 7.88 2.81 12.35
CA ASN A 38 8.75 3.83 12.92
C ASN A 38 7.96 4.68 13.94
N PRO A 39 8.40 4.79 15.20
CA PRO A 39 7.69 5.56 16.23
C PRO A 39 7.59 7.05 15.90
N GLU A 40 8.50 7.59 15.08
CA GLU A 40 8.51 8.99 14.62
C GLU A 40 7.83 9.15 13.24
N PHE A 41 7.13 8.12 12.74
CA PHE A 41 6.50 8.15 11.41
C PHE A 41 5.63 9.41 11.17
N PRO A 42 4.76 9.85 12.09
CA PRO A 42 3.95 11.06 11.87
C PRO A 42 4.81 12.32 11.67
N GLN A 43 5.85 12.48 12.47
CA GLN A 43 6.78 13.63 12.40
C GLN A 43 7.61 13.58 11.11
N ILE A 44 8.04 12.39 10.69
CA ILE A 44 8.76 12.17 9.44
C ILE A 44 7.88 12.57 8.24
N ILE A 45 6.60 12.23 8.25
CA ILE A 45 5.65 12.66 7.20
C ILE A 45 5.53 14.18 7.17
N ASP A 46 5.35 14.82 8.32
CA ASP A 46 5.24 16.29 8.40
C ASP A 46 6.52 16.99 7.87
N ALA A 47 7.69 16.49 8.24
CA ALA A 47 8.97 16.98 7.75
C ALA A 47 9.10 16.78 6.24
N THR A 48 8.72 15.62 5.73
CA THR A 48 8.78 15.30 4.29
C THR A 48 7.89 16.23 3.48
N LEU A 49 6.66 16.47 3.91
CA LEU A 49 5.74 17.39 3.24
C LEU A 49 6.31 18.81 3.21
N ARG A 50 6.85 19.30 4.33
CA ARG A 50 7.48 20.62 4.41
C ARG A 50 8.68 20.76 3.48
N ILE A 51 9.55 19.74 3.41
CA ILE A 51 10.73 19.75 2.54
C ILE A 51 10.31 19.63 1.07
N ARG A 52 9.33 18.76 0.76
CA ARG A 52 8.75 18.67 -0.58
C ARG A 52 8.22 20.03 -1.05
N ASP A 53 7.41 20.70 -0.24
CA ASP A 53 6.80 21.99 -0.58
C ASP A 53 7.85 23.08 -0.84
N LYS A 54 9.01 23.00 -0.16
CA LYS A 54 10.13 23.93 -0.35
C LYS A 54 10.83 23.73 -1.70
N TYR A 55 11.05 22.49 -2.14
CA TYR A 55 11.89 22.17 -3.27
C TYR A 55 11.14 21.71 -4.52
N TYR A 56 10.09 20.90 -4.34
CA TYR A 56 9.32 20.25 -5.40
C TYR A 56 7.82 20.22 -5.06
N PRO A 57 7.13 21.37 -5.02
CA PRO A 57 5.74 21.45 -4.51
C PRO A 57 4.74 20.59 -5.30
N GLU A 58 5.06 20.28 -6.56
CA GLU A 58 4.20 19.41 -7.39
C GLU A 58 4.47 17.90 -7.20
N ALA A 59 5.59 17.53 -6.57
CA ALA A 59 5.92 16.14 -6.33
C ALA A 59 4.93 15.49 -5.36
N LYS A 60 4.56 14.23 -5.64
CA LYS A 60 3.61 13.49 -4.82
C LYS A 60 4.32 12.71 -3.72
N VAL A 61 3.78 12.76 -2.50
CA VAL A 61 4.26 11.91 -1.40
C VAL A 61 3.41 10.66 -1.34
N SER A 62 4.06 9.51 -1.46
CA SER A 62 3.43 8.19 -1.46
C SER A 62 3.96 7.33 -0.31
N VAL A 63 3.07 6.62 0.37
CA VAL A 63 3.44 5.68 1.44
C VAL A 63 2.86 4.31 1.12
N LEU A 64 3.75 3.30 0.97
CA LEU A 64 3.33 1.90 0.87
C LEU A 64 3.33 1.30 2.26
N SER A 65 2.17 0.80 2.70
CA SER A 65 1.99 0.19 4.03
C SER A 65 1.21 -1.11 3.92
N ASN A 66 1.58 -2.08 4.76
CA ASN A 66 0.82 -3.32 4.94
C ASN A 66 -0.48 -3.12 5.73
N ALA A 67 -0.82 -1.88 6.06
CA ALA A 67 -2.01 -1.46 6.79
C ALA A 67 -2.17 -2.04 8.22
N PHE A 68 -1.18 -2.78 8.75
CA PHE A 68 -1.27 -3.41 10.07
C PHE A 68 -1.47 -2.40 11.20
N LEU A 69 -0.82 -1.25 11.11
CA LEU A 69 -0.89 -0.20 12.14
C LEU A 69 -1.87 0.93 11.81
N VAL A 70 -2.66 0.78 10.75
CA VAL A 70 -3.63 1.81 10.34
C VAL A 70 -4.71 2.10 11.39
N GLY A 71 -4.90 1.23 12.38
CA GLY A 71 -5.79 1.48 13.52
C GLY A 71 -5.28 2.49 14.54
N ARG A 72 -3.97 2.82 14.51
CA ARG A 72 -3.38 3.84 15.39
C ARG A 72 -3.72 5.23 14.87
N GLU A 73 -4.31 6.07 15.73
CA GLU A 73 -4.76 7.43 15.37
C GLU A 73 -3.67 8.25 14.69
N ALA A 74 -2.49 8.34 15.32
CA ALA A 74 -1.37 9.11 14.79
C ALA A 74 -0.90 8.63 13.41
N VAL A 75 -0.93 7.30 13.16
CA VAL A 75 -0.60 6.71 11.85
C VAL A 75 -1.66 7.07 10.81
N THR A 76 -2.94 6.93 11.16
CA THR A 76 -4.04 7.29 10.25
C THR A 76 -3.98 8.75 9.84
N GLU A 77 -3.81 9.64 10.82
CA GLU A 77 -3.76 11.09 10.54
C GLU A 77 -2.52 11.48 9.71
N ALA A 78 -1.37 10.82 9.91
CA ALA A 78 -0.20 11.01 9.06
C ALA A 78 -0.44 10.51 7.64
N LEU A 79 -1.04 9.33 7.47
CA LEU A 79 -1.36 8.76 6.15
C LEU A 79 -2.40 9.59 5.38
N LYS A 80 -3.32 10.26 6.05
CA LYS A 80 -4.29 11.17 5.41
C LYS A 80 -3.66 12.44 4.84
N LYS A 81 -2.48 12.84 5.32
CA LYS A 81 -1.77 14.04 4.85
C LYS A 81 -1.04 13.80 3.52
N VAL A 82 -0.66 12.57 3.20
CA VAL A 82 0.10 12.26 1.99
C VAL A 82 -0.80 12.17 0.76
N ASP A 83 -0.23 12.41 -0.42
CA ASP A 83 -0.97 12.35 -1.67
C ASP A 83 -1.46 10.93 -1.99
N ASN A 84 -0.63 9.91 -1.75
CA ASN A 84 -0.93 8.53 -2.07
C ASN A 84 -0.69 7.59 -0.87
N PRO A 85 -1.65 7.45 0.05
CA PRO A 85 -1.64 6.35 1.00
C PRO A 85 -1.98 5.06 0.25
N ILE A 86 -0.99 4.19 0.02
CA ILE A 86 -1.12 2.91 -0.68
C ILE A 86 -1.16 1.82 0.39
N LEU A 87 -2.36 1.28 0.61
CA LEU A 87 -2.65 0.40 1.74
C LEU A 87 -2.94 -1.02 1.25
N LYS A 88 -2.17 -1.98 1.75
CA LYS A 88 -2.15 -3.34 1.22
C LYS A 88 -3.12 -4.25 1.97
N ILE A 89 -3.99 -4.94 1.22
CA ILE A 89 -4.83 -6.04 1.67
C ILE A 89 -4.74 -7.16 0.64
N ASP A 90 -4.04 -8.25 0.98
CA ASP A 90 -3.79 -9.37 0.05
C ASP A 90 -4.84 -10.48 0.15
N ALA A 91 -5.72 -10.43 1.14
CA ALA A 91 -6.68 -11.49 1.36
C ALA A 91 -7.96 -10.98 2.00
N SER A 92 -9.05 -11.72 1.79
CA SER A 92 -10.40 -11.40 2.25
C SER A 92 -10.78 -12.06 3.59
N SER A 93 -9.85 -12.80 4.22
CA SER A 93 -10.07 -13.43 5.52
C SER A 93 -8.82 -13.45 6.38
N ASP A 94 -8.98 -13.49 7.71
CA ASP A 94 -7.87 -13.60 8.66
C ASP A 94 -7.03 -14.86 8.37
N GLU A 95 -7.67 -15.99 8.03
CA GLU A 95 -6.99 -17.24 7.74
C GLU A 95 -6.04 -17.10 6.54
N LEU A 96 -6.49 -16.50 5.44
CA LEU A 96 -5.67 -16.26 4.25
C LEU A 96 -4.54 -15.28 4.55
N VAL A 97 -4.81 -14.20 5.30
CA VAL A 97 -3.75 -13.26 5.73
C VAL A 97 -2.67 -13.98 6.54
N MET A 98 -3.05 -14.85 7.46
CA MET A 98 -2.08 -15.63 8.26
C MET A 98 -1.21 -16.54 7.40
N LYS A 99 -1.76 -17.15 6.35
CA LYS A 99 -1.02 -18.00 5.42
C LYS A 99 -0.05 -17.21 4.53
N ILE A 100 -0.50 -16.07 4.02
CA ILE A 100 0.23 -15.26 3.03
C ILE A 100 1.26 -14.35 3.71
N ASN A 101 0.79 -13.52 4.64
CA ASN A 101 1.59 -12.42 5.20
C ASN A 101 2.31 -12.80 6.48
N LYS A 102 1.92 -13.90 7.14
CA LYS A 102 2.53 -14.41 8.39
C LYS A 102 2.85 -13.28 9.38
N PRO A 103 1.85 -12.47 9.79
CA PRO A 103 2.07 -11.29 10.63
C PRO A 103 2.70 -11.69 11.98
N CYS A 104 3.57 -10.83 12.51
CA CYS A 104 4.27 -11.06 13.77
C CYS A 104 3.39 -10.95 15.02
N GLY A 105 2.11 -10.62 14.87
CA GLY A 105 1.16 -10.44 15.97
C GLY A 105 -0.28 -10.71 15.56
N PRO A 106 -1.23 -10.57 16.51
CA PRO A 106 -2.65 -10.80 16.22
C PRO A 106 -3.12 -9.90 15.08
N TYR A 107 -3.68 -10.49 14.03
CA TYR A 107 -4.25 -9.77 12.90
C TYR A 107 -5.76 -9.99 12.87
N HIS A 108 -6.50 -8.90 12.66
CA HIS A 108 -7.95 -8.92 12.50
C HIS A 108 -8.32 -8.05 11.31
N LEU A 109 -8.62 -8.67 10.20
CA LEU A 109 -9.01 -7.97 8.97
C LEU A 109 -10.18 -7.00 9.18
N SER A 110 -11.16 -7.39 10.00
CA SER A 110 -12.30 -6.52 10.33
C SER A 110 -11.87 -5.18 10.94
N LYS A 111 -10.88 -5.18 11.85
CA LYS A 111 -10.35 -3.95 12.46
C LYS A 111 -9.58 -3.09 11.44
N VAL A 112 -8.85 -3.73 10.53
CA VAL A 112 -8.18 -3.02 9.42
C VAL A 112 -9.21 -2.36 8.52
N ILE A 113 -10.25 -3.09 8.11
CA ILE A 113 -11.35 -2.57 7.28
C ILE A 113 -12.04 -1.38 7.96
N ASP A 114 -12.36 -1.49 9.26
CA ASP A 114 -13.00 -0.39 9.99
C ASP A 114 -12.10 0.85 10.07
N SER A 115 -10.79 0.65 10.17
CA SER A 115 -9.82 1.75 10.14
C SER A 115 -9.71 2.38 8.75
N LEU A 116 -9.73 1.58 7.67
CA LEU A 116 -9.68 2.06 6.30
C LEU A 116 -10.91 2.89 5.91
N ARG A 117 -12.08 2.62 6.50
CA ARG A 117 -13.28 3.44 6.30
C ARG A 117 -13.09 4.90 6.73
N ARG A 118 -12.15 5.17 7.66
CA ARG A 118 -11.82 6.53 8.11
C ARG A 118 -11.16 7.37 7.03
N PHE A 119 -10.70 6.77 5.94
CA PHE A 119 -10.14 7.46 4.77
C PHE A 119 -11.22 7.90 3.77
N ASP A 120 -12.47 7.49 3.96
CA ASP A 120 -13.60 7.82 3.07
C ASP A 120 -13.28 7.57 1.58
N GLY A 121 -12.63 6.44 1.31
CA GLY A 121 -12.17 6.06 -0.04
C GLY A 121 -10.90 6.78 -0.53
N ASN A 122 -10.40 7.79 0.18
CA ASN A 122 -9.21 8.54 -0.25
C ASN A 122 -7.89 7.80 0.04
N PHE A 123 -7.74 6.63 -0.53
CA PHE A 123 -6.52 5.82 -0.51
C PHE A 123 -6.45 4.95 -1.76
N VAL A 124 -5.28 4.39 -2.01
CA VAL A 124 -5.05 3.38 -3.04
C VAL A 124 -5.04 2.02 -2.36
N LEU A 125 -5.92 1.12 -2.76
CA LEU A 125 -5.87 -0.26 -2.30
C LEU A 125 -4.85 -1.03 -3.13
N GLN A 126 -3.89 -1.68 -2.48
CA GLN A 126 -2.95 -2.56 -3.14
C GLN A 126 -3.27 -4.03 -2.78
N THR A 127 -3.32 -4.92 -3.76
CA THR A 127 -3.58 -6.35 -3.57
C THR A 127 -2.67 -7.18 -4.45
N MET A 128 -2.02 -8.18 -3.84
CA MET A 128 -1.22 -9.17 -4.54
C MET A 128 -2.01 -10.48 -4.68
N PHE A 129 -2.23 -10.93 -5.93
CA PHE A 129 -2.79 -12.25 -6.20
C PHE A 129 -1.68 -13.27 -6.40
N LEU A 130 -1.78 -14.38 -5.68
CA LEU A 130 -0.85 -15.51 -5.75
C LEU A 130 -1.52 -16.80 -5.25
N LYS A 131 -0.91 -17.92 -5.58
CA LYS A 131 -1.35 -19.24 -5.12
C LYS A 131 -0.17 -20.12 -4.73
N SER A 132 -0.45 -21.16 -3.97
CA SER A 132 0.47 -22.22 -3.58
C SER A 132 -0.32 -23.53 -3.37
N PRO A 133 0.33 -24.65 -3.07
CA PRO A 133 -0.40 -25.86 -2.68
C PRO A 133 -1.28 -25.70 -1.41
N GLU A 134 -0.98 -24.72 -0.56
CA GLU A 134 -1.68 -24.50 0.72
C GLU A 134 -2.80 -23.46 0.66
N PHE A 135 -2.78 -22.57 -0.33
CA PHE A 135 -3.76 -21.51 -0.48
C PHE A 135 -3.82 -20.97 -1.92
N ASP A 136 -4.94 -20.35 -2.24
CA ASP A 136 -5.15 -19.63 -3.48
C ASP A 136 -5.99 -18.37 -3.19
N THR A 137 -5.44 -17.19 -3.47
CA THR A 137 -6.11 -15.90 -3.21
C THR A 137 -7.22 -15.60 -4.20
N ALA A 138 -7.29 -16.31 -5.32
CA ALA A 138 -8.29 -16.14 -6.37
C ALA A 138 -9.30 -17.30 -6.46
N GLN A 139 -9.37 -18.18 -5.44
CA GLN A 139 -10.48 -19.11 -5.36
C GLN A 139 -11.83 -18.35 -5.40
N PRO A 140 -12.89 -18.92 -6.01
CA PRO A 140 -14.14 -18.19 -6.27
C PRO A 140 -14.71 -17.48 -5.04
N GLU A 141 -14.74 -18.13 -3.90
CA GLU A 141 -15.26 -17.57 -2.65
C GLU A 141 -14.37 -16.45 -2.11
N ALA A 142 -13.05 -16.64 -2.12
CA ALA A 142 -12.08 -15.65 -1.66
C ALA A 142 -12.08 -14.42 -2.56
N LEU A 143 -12.15 -14.63 -3.87
CA LEU A 143 -12.19 -13.57 -4.86
C LEU A 143 -13.47 -12.73 -4.74
N GLU A 144 -14.63 -13.38 -4.58
CA GLU A 144 -15.90 -12.64 -4.41
C GLU A 144 -15.93 -11.89 -3.06
N ALA A 145 -15.40 -12.49 -2.00
CA ALA A 145 -15.25 -11.81 -0.71
C ALA A 145 -14.33 -10.57 -0.81
N TRP A 146 -13.23 -10.66 -1.59
CA TRP A 146 -12.35 -9.54 -1.88
C TRP A 146 -13.07 -8.45 -2.69
N ARG A 147 -13.83 -8.80 -3.74
CA ARG A 147 -14.63 -7.83 -4.51
C ARG A 147 -15.63 -7.11 -3.62
N ASN A 148 -16.29 -7.83 -2.70
CA ASN A 148 -17.23 -7.24 -1.76
C ASN A 148 -16.53 -6.31 -0.76
N LEU A 149 -15.30 -6.62 -0.35
CA LEU A 149 -14.46 -5.72 0.45
C LEU A 149 -14.17 -4.43 -0.31
N VAL A 150 -13.77 -4.52 -1.58
CA VAL A 150 -13.53 -3.35 -2.46
C VAL A 150 -14.79 -2.48 -2.57
N ARG A 151 -15.95 -3.09 -2.85
CA ARG A 151 -17.24 -2.36 -2.94
C ARG A 151 -17.58 -1.62 -1.65
N LYS A 152 -17.25 -2.23 -0.50
CA LYS A 152 -17.48 -1.65 0.83
C LYS A 152 -16.53 -0.51 1.17
N LEU A 153 -15.27 -0.60 0.78
CA LEU A 153 -14.25 0.39 1.07
C LEU A 153 -14.23 1.54 0.05
N ARG A 154 -14.62 1.27 -1.20
CA ARG A 154 -14.62 2.23 -2.32
C ARG A 154 -13.32 3.02 -2.45
N PRO A 155 -12.15 2.36 -2.51
CA PRO A 155 -10.88 3.07 -2.68
C PRO A 155 -10.90 3.88 -3.99
N ARG A 156 -10.21 5.04 -4.00
CA ARG A 156 -10.15 5.89 -5.20
C ARG A 156 -9.43 5.24 -6.38
N GLU A 157 -8.55 4.28 -6.07
CA GLU A 157 -7.80 3.49 -7.05
C GLU A 157 -7.41 2.14 -6.44
N ILE A 158 -7.24 1.14 -7.29
CA ILE A 158 -6.81 -0.20 -6.90
C ILE A 158 -5.59 -0.58 -7.74
N MET A 159 -4.57 -1.09 -7.08
CA MET A 159 -3.38 -1.67 -7.72
C MET A 159 -3.39 -3.19 -7.48
N VAL A 160 -3.53 -3.96 -8.54
CA VAL A 160 -3.45 -5.41 -8.51
C VAL A 160 -2.15 -5.85 -9.16
N TYR A 161 -1.44 -6.75 -8.51
CA TYR A 161 -0.16 -7.27 -9.00
C TYR A 161 0.06 -8.71 -8.52
N THR A 162 1.11 -9.34 -9.04
CA THR A 162 1.58 -10.65 -8.63
C THR A 162 3.04 -10.61 -8.22
N ILE A 163 3.64 -11.76 -7.93
CA ILE A 163 5.06 -11.87 -7.53
C ILE A 163 5.95 -11.41 -8.70
N ASP A 164 6.76 -10.39 -8.47
CA ASP A 164 7.72 -9.88 -9.46
C ASP A 164 9.17 -10.31 -9.16
N ARG A 165 9.47 -10.64 -7.91
CA ARG A 165 10.81 -11.01 -7.46
C ARG A 165 10.88 -12.48 -7.07
N GLU A 166 12.09 -13.06 -7.08
CA GLU A 166 12.30 -14.35 -6.46
C GLU A 166 11.91 -14.31 -4.98
N THR A 167 11.11 -15.28 -4.57
CA THR A 167 10.67 -15.45 -3.19
C THR A 167 11.46 -16.57 -2.51
N PRO A 168 11.68 -16.51 -1.20
CA PRO A 168 12.26 -17.62 -0.43
C PRO A 168 11.42 -18.90 -0.55
N ASP A 169 10.10 -18.76 -0.65
CA ASP A 169 9.18 -19.88 -0.85
C ASP A 169 9.00 -20.13 -2.35
N LYS A 170 9.58 -21.23 -2.83
CA LYS A 170 9.54 -21.64 -4.23
C LYS A 170 8.23 -22.32 -4.64
N SER A 171 7.33 -22.58 -3.69
CA SER A 171 6.00 -23.14 -3.97
C SER A 171 4.97 -22.07 -4.40
N LEU A 172 5.33 -20.80 -4.31
CA LEU A 172 4.45 -19.70 -4.70
C LEU A 172 4.38 -19.60 -6.23
N GLU A 173 3.18 -19.53 -6.75
CA GLU A 173 2.90 -19.37 -8.18
C GLU A 173 2.25 -18.01 -8.45
N LYS A 174 2.62 -17.43 -9.59
CA LYS A 174 2.05 -16.15 -10.07
C LYS A 174 0.75 -16.39 -10.83
N TYR A 175 -0.04 -15.34 -10.91
CA TYR A 175 -1.09 -15.18 -11.91
C TYR A 175 -0.60 -14.34 -13.07
N THR A 176 -1.11 -14.60 -14.27
CA THR A 176 -0.84 -13.75 -15.44
C THR A 176 -1.63 -12.44 -15.35
N VAL A 177 -1.23 -11.46 -16.15
CA VAL A 177 -1.98 -10.18 -16.27
C VAL A 177 -3.40 -10.42 -16.77
N GLU A 178 -3.58 -11.36 -17.72
CA GLU A 178 -4.87 -11.74 -18.28
C GLU A 178 -5.79 -12.35 -17.22
N GLU A 179 -5.28 -13.29 -16.40
CA GLU A 179 -6.03 -13.89 -15.30
C GLU A 179 -6.44 -12.82 -14.29
N MET A 180 -5.51 -11.99 -13.83
CA MET A 180 -5.80 -10.93 -12.87
C MET A 180 -6.78 -9.89 -13.44
N THR A 181 -6.70 -9.59 -14.74
CA THR A 181 -7.67 -8.71 -15.40
C THR A 181 -9.06 -9.31 -15.36
N ALA A 182 -9.20 -10.61 -15.61
CA ALA A 182 -10.49 -11.30 -15.50
C ALA A 182 -11.01 -11.28 -14.05
N PHE A 183 -10.14 -11.38 -13.04
CA PHE A 183 -10.53 -11.29 -11.64
C PHE A 183 -11.15 -9.95 -11.27
N VAL A 184 -10.65 -8.86 -11.84
CA VAL A 184 -11.12 -7.51 -11.54
C VAL A 184 -12.16 -6.98 -12.52
N GLN A 185 -12.46 -7.69 -13.61
CA GLN A 185 -13.40 -7.23 -14.63
C GLN A 185 -14.77 -6.77 -14.07
N PRO A 186 -15.42 -7.50 -13.14
CA PRO A 186 -16.68 -7.03 -12.57
C PRO A 186 -16.57 -5.67 -11.87
N LEU A 187 -15.44 -5.37 -11.24
CA LEU A 187 -15.21 -4.08 -10.59
C LEU A 187 -14.90 -2.97 -11.62
N LEU A 188 -14.21 -3.31 -12.71
CA LEU A 188 -14.01 -2.38 -13.84
C LEU A 188 -15.35 -2.00 -14.46
N ASP A 189 -16.25 -2.96 -14.67
CA ASP A 189 -17.59 -2.73 -15.20
C ASP A 189 -18.46 -1.85 -14.26
N GLU A 190 -18.18 -1.92 -12.94
CA GLU A 190 -18.78 -1.07 -11.90
C GLU A 190 -18.14 0.34 -11.81
N GLY A 191 -17.10 0.62 -12.62
CA GLY A 191 -16.46 1.94 -12.73
C GLY A 191 -15.30 2.17 -11.75
N PHE A 192 -14.78 1.13 -11.09
CA PHE A 192 -13.56 1.26 -10.28
C PHE A 192 -12.34 1.50 -11.16
N LYS A 193 -11.42 2.35 -10.68
CA LYS A 193 -10.12 2.57 -11.34
C LYS A 193 -9.14 1.49 -10.87
N ILE A 194 -8.72 0.61 -11.76
CA ILE A 194 -7.86 -0.53 -11.43
C ILE A 194 -6.67 -0.58 -12.37
N GLN A 195 -5.47 -0.64 -11.80
CA GLN A 195 -4.24 -0.97 -12.53
C GLN A 195 -3.87 -2.42 -12.24
N VAL A 196 -3.59 -3.18 -13.30
CA VAL A 196 -3.10 -4.58 -13.21
C VAL A 196 -1.67 -4.62 -13.72
N ARG A 197 -0.77 -5.22 -12.94
CA ARG A 197 0.65 -5.38 -13.30
C ARG A 197 1.10 -6.80 -13.01
N GLY A 198 1.93 -7.35 -13.89
CA GLY A 198 2.57 -8.67 -13.79
C GLY A 198 4.07 -8.59 -13.67
#